data_31007daea82f3bf1fe55e0c320eae615
#
_entry.id   31007daea82f3bf1fe55e0c320eae615
#
_cell.length_a   1.000
_cell.length_b   1.000
_cell.length_c   1.000
_cell.angle_alpha   90.00
_cell.angle_beta   90.00
_cell.angle_gamma   90.00
#
_symmetry.space_group_name_H-M   'P 1'
#
loop_
_entity.id
_entity.type
_entity.pdbx_description
1 polymer ?
#
loop_
_entity_poly.entity_id
_entity_poly.type
_entity_poly.pdbx_seq_one_letter_code
_entity_poly.pdbx_strand_id
1 'polypeptide(L)'
;MGKFYQFIIEQREKHMEERDERDAPEVAACSFIDRQAVGGKSAPTESPPRLQLPMPALQLLRLDHAPALLAFERENRAYFAASVPDRGDEFFAEFDTRYAQLLAWQAAGTDYLHLLVAEGGEVVGRVNLTEVADGSAELGYRIAQKAAGQGLATAAVCKVREFAATEYRLSRLRARVTQDNPASRKVLEHNGFVAGGSLTLNGKLAMSYICELR
;
A
#
# COMPACT_ATOMS: atom_id res chain seq x y z
N MET A 1 -16.46 -6.95 16.16
CA MET A 1 -15.47 -7.16 15.08
C MET A 1 -15.80 -6.20 13.95
N GLY A 2 -14.89 -5.27 13.65
CA GLY A 2 -15.12 -4.29 12.58
C GLY A 2 -15.30 -5.00 11.25
N LYS A 3 -16.39 -4.77 10.55
CA LYS A 3 -16.81 -5.46 9.30
C LYS A 3 -15.72 -5.53 8.20
N PHE A 4 -14.75 -4.64 8.22
CA PHE A 4 -13.65 -4.63 7.25
C PHE A 4 -12.56 -5.68 7.57
N TYR A 5 -12.27 -5.89 8.85
CA TYR A 5 -11.30 -6.91 9.29
C TYR A 5 -11.91 -8.31 9.22
N GLN A 6 -13.20 -8.41 9.54
CA GLN A 6 -14.00 -9.63 9.33
C GLN A 6 -14.00 -10.00 7.85
N PHE A 7 -14.16 -9.02 6.96
CA PHE A 7 -14.10 -9.22 5.51
C PHE A 7 -12.72 -9.73 5.02
N ILE A 8 -11.61 -9.23 5.57
CA ILE A 8 -10.27 -9.73 5.22
C ILE A 8 -10.08 -11.16 5.75
N ILE A 9 -10.56 -11.47 6.97
CA ILE A 9 -10.48 -12.82 7.54
C ILE A 9 -11.37 -13.77 6.75
N GLU A 10 -12.62 -13.42 6.48
CA GLU A 10 -13.57 -14.23 5.71
C GLU A 10 -13.12 -14.46 4.25
N GLN A 11 -12.51 -13.45 3.61
CA GLN A 11 -11.91 -13.62 2.29
C GLN A 11 -10.67 -14.53 2.34
N ARG A 12 -9.89 -14.49 3.42
CA ARG A 12 -8.73 -15.40 3.61
C ARG A 12 -9.17 -16.84 3.85
N GLU A 13 -10.18 -17.06 4.66
CA GLU A 13 -10.74 -18.39 4.91
C GLU A 13 -11.32 -18.98 3.61
N LYS A 14 -12.09 -18.21 2.84
CA LYS A 14 -12.59 -18.62 1.52
C LYS A 14 -11.46 -18.95 0.51
N HIS A 15 -10.42 -18.13 0.45
CA HIS A 15 -9.31 -18.37 -0.48
C HIS A 15 -8.42 -19.54 -0.06
N MET A 16 -8.39 -19.91 1.21
CA MET A 16 -7.71 -21.13 1.67
C MET A 16 -8.47 -22.40 1.30
N GLU A 17 -9.79 -22.34 1.25
CA GLU A 17 -10.63 -23.47 0.82
C GLU A 17 -10.65 -23.67 -0.72
N GLU A 18 -10.48 -22.59 -1.52
CA GLU A 18 -10.48 -22.64 -2.99
C GLU A 18 -9.13 -23.02 -3.61
N ARG A 19 -8.07 -23.23 -2.79
CA ARG A 19 -6.69 -23.43 -3.25
C ARG A 19 -6.30 -24.85 -3.66
N ASP A 20 -7.20 -25.82 -3.62
CA ASP A 20 -6.86 -27.21 -3.92
C ASP A 20 -6.93 -27.61 -5.43
N GLU A 21 -7.27 -26.67 -6.31
CA GLU A 21 -7.28 -26.94 -7.76
C GLU A 21 -6.91 -25.70 -8.60
N ARG A 22 -5.67 -25.62 -9.15
CA ARG A 22 -5.37 -25.25 -10.56
C ARG A 22 -3.91 -24.86 -10.83
N ASP A 23 -3.38 -25.45 -11.91
CA ASP A 23 -2.04 -25.37 -12.49
C ASP A 23 -1.59 -23.99 -12.99
N ALA A 24 -0.25 -23.86 -13.19
CA ALA A 24 0.49 -22.66 -13.60
C ALA A 24 0.41 -22.38 -15.12
N PRO A 25 0.65 -21.15 -15.55
CA PRO A 25 1.07 -20.87 -16.91
C PRO A 25 2.38 -20.05 -17.08
N GLU A 26 2.93 -20.25 -18.22
CA GLU A 26 4.13 -19.91 -18.94
C GLU A 26 4.51 -18.41 -19.03
N VAL A 27 5.83 -18.14 -19.13
CA VAL A 27 6.47 -16.82 -19.09
C VAL A 27 6.68 -16.25 -20.49
N ALA A 28 6.34 -14.99 -20.72
CA ALA A 28 6.75 -14.22 -21.90
C ALA A 28 7.50 -12.93 -21.51
N ALA A 29 8.70 -12.76 -22.08
CA ALA A 29 9.57 -11.59 -21.88
C ALA A 29 9.19 -10.43 -22.78
N CYS A 30 9.26 -9.20 -22.28
CA CYS A 30 9.12 -7.98 -23.07
C CYS A 30 10.21 -6.96 -22.77
N SER A 31 10.78 -6.41 -23.83
CA SER A 31 11.97 -5.59 -23.87
C SER A 31 11.71 -4.08 -23.64
N PHE A 32 12.72 -3.43 -23.08
CA PHE A 32 12.83 -2.01 -22.77
C PHE A 32 12.84 -1.11 -24.03
N ILE A 33 12.13 0.00 -24.01
CA ILE A 33 12.30 1.12 -24.96
C ILE A 33 12.54 2.40 -24.17
N ASP A 34 13.77 2.90 -24.35
CA ASP A 34 14.26 4.19 -23.88
C ASP A 34 13.69 5.33 -24.77
N ARG A 35 13.13 6.38 -24.17
CA ARG A 35 12.75 7.60 -24.89
C ARG A 35 13.48 8.81 -24.31
N GLN A 36 14.47 9.26 -25.08
CA GLN A 36 15.19 10.50 -24.87
C GLN A 36 14.26 11.73 -25.06
N ALA A 37 14.49 12.73 -24.21
CA ALA A 37 13.80 14.01 -24.19
C ALA A 37 14.36 14.95 -25.30
N VAL A 38 13.45 15.67 -25.96
CA VAL A 38 13.77 16.82 -26.81
C VAL A 38 13.48 18.10 -26.04
N GLY A 39 14.46 19.00 -26.02
CA GLY A 39 14.47 20.20 -25.20
C GLY A 39 13.57 21.33 -25.72
N GLY A 40 13.03 22.09 -24.78
CA GLY A 40 12.44 23.41 -24.97
C GLY A 40 12.84 24.30 -23.81
N LYS A 41 13.61 25.36 -24.08
CA LYS A 41 14.04 26.36 -23.10
C LYS A 41 12.90 27.29 -22.76
N SER A 42 12.49 27.31 -21.48
CA SER A 42 11.74 28.41 -20.88
C SER A 42 12.44 28.80 -19.58
N ALA A 43 12.59 30.10 -19.31
CA ALA A 43 13.32 30.67 -18.20
C ALA A 43 12.77 30.21 -16.82
N PRO A 44 13.64 30.06 -15.82
CA PRO A 44 13.22 29.58 -14.50
C PRO A 44 12.52 30.71 -13.72
N THR A 45 11.25 30.54 -13.43
CA THR A 45 10.60 31.24 -12.33
C THR A 45 11.02 30.50 -11.07
N GLU A 46 11.91 31.06 -10.29
CA GLU A 46 12.33 30.52 -9.00
C GLU A 46 11.12 30.45 -8.05
N SER A 47 10.57 29.25 -7.93
CA SER A 47 9.70 28.92 -6.80
C SER A 47 10.54 28.88 -5.53
N PRO A 48 10.04 29.40 -4.37
CA PRO A 48 10.78 29.36 -3.12
C PRO A 48 11.21 27.94 -2.79
N PRO A 49 12.40 27.73 -2.18
CA PRO A 49 12.90 26.39 -1.88
C PRO A 49 11.87 25.67 -1.00
N ARG A 50 11.26 24.62 -1.52
CA ARG A 50 10.51 23.68 -0.69
C ARG A 50 11.52 23.10 0.31
N LEU A 51 11.32 23.36 1.59
CA LEU A 51 11.99 22.61 2.65
C LEU A 51 11.72 21.13 2.35
N GLN A 52 12.69 20.46 1.78
CA GLN A 52 12.68 19.01 1.62
C GLN A 52 12.94 18.45 3.02
N LEU A 53 11.85 18.14 3.73
CA LEU A 53 11.97 17.30 4.91
C LEU A 53 12.66 16.00 4.51
N PRO A 54 13.60 15.50 5.29
CA PRO A 54 14.26 14.23 4.98
C PRO A 54 13.19 13.16 4.77
N MET A 55 13.35 12.38 3.70
CA MET A 55 12.38 11.32 3.39
C MET A 55 12.33 10.31 4.55
N PRO A 56 11.14 10.01 5.09
CA PRO A 56 11.02 9.05 6.17
C PRO A 56 11.54 7.67 5.73
N ALA A 57 12.18 6.98 6.64
CA ALA A 57 12.71 5.65 6.39
C ALA A 57 11.57 4.64 6.21
N LEU A 58 11.64 3.84 5.13
CA LEU A 58 10.73 2.71 4.95
C LEU A 58 11.27 1.52 5.74
N GLN A 59 10.53 1.07 6.76
CA GLN A 59 10.93 0.00 7.67
C GLN A 59 9.87 -1.10 7.69
N LEU A 60 10.31 -2.35 7.67
CA LEU A 60 9.42 -3.49 7.88
C LEU A 60 8.87 -3.44 9.32
N LEU A 61 7.63 -3.87 9.53
CA LEU A 61 6.97 -3.84 10.84
C LEU A 61 7.78 -4.64 11.86
N ARG A 62 8.02 -4.06 13.05
CA ARG A 62 8.73 -4.67 14.19
C ARG A 62 7.92 -4.48 15.46
N LEU A 63 8.23 -5.28 16.48
CA LEU A 63 7.51 -5.25 17.76
C LEU A 63 7.54 -3.85 18.42
N ASP A 64 8.66 -3.14 18.32
CA ASP A 64 8.87 -1.81 18.91
C ASP A 64 8.11 -0.68 18.20
N HIS A 65 7.53 -0.92 17.02
CA HIS A 65 6.72 0.05 16.32
C HIS A 65 5.28 0.18 16.85
N ALA A 66 4.82 -0.70 17.74
CA ALA A 66 3.43 -0.74 18.19
C ALA A 66 2.90 0.60 18.73
N PRO A 67 3.60 1.31 19.63
CA PRO A 67 3.12 2.59 20.15
C PRO A 67 3.00 3.67 19.07
N ALA A 68 4.00 3.75 18.17
CA ALA A 68 4.01 4.75 17.10
C ALA A 68 2.93 4.47 16.05
N LEU A 69 2.67 3.20 15.72
CA LEU A 69 1.59 2.84 14.80
C LEU A 69 0.20 3.11 15.43
N LEU A 70 0.03 2.84 16.72
CA LEU A 70 -1.22 3.16 17.41
C LEU A 70 -1.50 4.66 17.42
N ALA A 71 -0.48 5.48 17.71
CA ALA A 71 -0.58 6.94 17.64
C ALA A 71 -0.98 7.39 16.24
N PHE A 72 -0.30 6.89 15.19
CA PHE A 72 -0.62 7.19 13.80
C PHE A 72 -2.09 6.86 13.43
N GLU A 73 -2.60 5.70 13.81
CA GLU A 73 -3.99 5.32 13.51
C GLU A 73 -5.00 6.18 14.29
N ARG A 74 -4.72 6.54 15.55
CA ARG A 74 -5.58 7.40 16.38
C ARG A 74 -5.63 8.84 15.86
N GLU A 75 -4.48 9.45 15.62
CA GLU A 75 -4.37 10.83 15.17
C GLU A 75 -5.02 11.06 13.80
N ASN A 76 -4.96 10.06 12.93
CA ASN A 76 -5.48 10.16 11.57
C ASN A 76 -6.85 9.47 11.38
N ARG A 77 -7.51 9.02 12.46
CA ARG A 77 -8.76 8.26 12.38
C ARG A 77 -9.84 8.98 11.55
N ALA A 78 -10.11 10.23 11.88
CA ALA A 78 -11.11 11.04 11.18
C ALA A 78 -10.73 11.31 9.71
N TYR A 79 -9.45 11.58 9.47
CA TYR A 79 -8.94 11.80 8.12
C TYR A 79 -9.07 10.53 7.25
N PHE A 80 -8.75 9.37 7.78
CA PHE A 80 -8.90 8.10 7.04
C PHE A 80 -10.36 7.71 6.83
N ALA A 81 -11.24 8.01 7.80
CA ALA A 81 -12.67 7.72 7.70
C ALA A 81 -13.38 8.45 6.55
N ALA A 82 -12.81 9.53 6.05
CA ALA A 82 -13.32 10.24 4.86
C ALA A 82 -13.20 9.40 3.56
N SER A 83 -12.23 8.49 3.49
CA SER A 83 -11.94 7.71 2.27
C SER A 83 -12.17 6.20 2.41
N VAL A 84 -12.09 5.67 3.62
CA VAL A 84 -12.29 4.25 3.93
C VAL A 84 -13.15 4.10 5.17
N PRO A 85 -13.88 2.99 5.34
CA PRO A 85 -14.68 2.76 6.55
C PRO A 85 -13.83 2.93 7.81
N ASP A 86 -14.41 3.59 8.83
CA ASP A 86 -13.78 3.70 10.15
C ASP A 86 -13.59 2.29 10.75
N ARG A 87 -12.47 2.10 11.42
CA ARG A 87 -12.14 0.82 12.06
C ARG A 87 -12.96 0.50 13.30
N GLY A 88 -13.64 1.53 13.86
CA GLY A 88 -14.41 1.40 15.09
C GLY A 88 -13.53 1.39 16.35
N ASP A 89 -14.18 1.55 17.51
CA ASP A 89 -13.48 1.62 18.81
C ASP A 89 -12.87 0.27 19.20
N GLU A 90 -13.47 -0.85 18.79
CA GLU A 90 -12.94 -2.19 19.01
C GLU A 90 -11.55 -2.39 18.43
N PHE A 91 -11.25 -1.78 17.27
CA PHE A 91 -9.91 -1.83 16.70
C PHE A 91 -8.85 -1.28 17.66
N PHE A 92 -9.17 -0.17 18.34
CA PHE A 92 -8.24 0.47 19.26
C PHE A 92 -8.19 -0.22 20.61
N ALA A 93 -9.28 -0.84 21.05
CA ALA A 93 -9.33 -1.62 22.28
C ALA A 93 -8.54 -2.94 22.18
N GLU A 94 -8.56 -3.56 20.99
CA GLU A 94 -7.89 -4.84 20.72
C GLU A 94 -6.56 -4.66 19.97
N PHE A 95 -5.99 -3.45 19.98
CA PHE A 95 -4.83 -3.12 19.13
C PHE A 95 -3.66 -4.08 19.33
N ASP A 96 -3.32 -4.42 20.56
CA ASP A 96 -2.17 -5.29 20.87
C ASP A 96 -2.36 -6.70 20.29
N THR A 97 -3.56 -7.26 20.43
CA THR A 97 -3.89 -8.58 19.83
C THR A 97 -3.80 -8.54 18.31
N ARG A 98 -4.35 -7.48 17.71
CA ARG A 98 -4.30 -7.29 16.25
C ARG A 98 -2.87 -7.04 15.76
N TYR A 99 -2.08 -6.32 16.54
CA TYR A 99 -0.66 -6.06 16.23
C TYR A 99 0.15 -7.36 16.24
N ALA A 100 -0.03 -8.20 17.25
CA ALA A 100 0.60 -9.51 17.32
C ALA A 100 0.21 -10.38 16.10
N GLN A 101 -1.03 -10.33 15.68
CA GLN A 101 -1.50 -11.03 14.47
C GLN A 101 -0.83 -10.52 13.19
N LEU A 102 -0.64 -9.19 13.05
CA LEU A 102 0.10 -8.62 11.91
C LEU A 102 1.54 -9.14 11.85
N LEU A 103 2.23 -9.21 13.00
CA LEU A 103 3.58 -9.77 13.07
C LEU A 103 3.62 -11.26 12.76
N ALA A 104 2.60 -12.02 13.18
CA ALA A 104 2.48 -13.43 12.84
C ALA A 104 2.29 -13.66 11.35
N TRP A 105 1.44 -12.89 10.67
CA TRP A 105 1.27 -12.97 9.22
C TRP A 105 2.53 -12.58 8.46
N GLN A 106 3.25 -11.56 8.94
CA GLN A 106 4.53 -11.18 8.36
C GLN A 106 5.59 -12.29 8.54
N ALA A 107 5.66 -12.90 9.71
CA ALA A 107 6.57 -14.04 9.97
C ALA A 107 6.22 -15.27 9.10
N ALA A 108 4.94 -15.47 8.80
CA ALA A 108 4.48 -16.53 7.90
C ALA A 108 4.70 -16.20 6.41
N GLY A 109 5.13 -14.98 6.06
CA GLY A 109 5.32 -14.53 4.69
C GLY A 109 4.02 -14.30 3.90
N THR A 110 2.86 -14.26 4.59
CA THR A 110 1.56 -13.97 3.96
C THR A 110 1.30 -12.49 3.81
N ASP A 111 2.01 -11.65 4.56
CA ASP A 111 1.95 -10.19 4.48
C ASP A 111 3.34 -9.58 4.66
N TYR A 112 3.60 -8.45 4.01
CA TYR A 112 4.76 -7.60 4.26
C TYR A 112 4.28 -6.19 4.59
N LEU A 113 4.51 -5.78 5.82
CA LEU A 113 3.94 -4.57 6.41
C LEU A 113 5.04 -3.53 6.62
N HIS A 114 5.00 -2.45 5.85
CA HIS A 114 6.02 -1.41 5.91
C HIS A 114 5.46 -0.13 6.54
N LEU A 115 6.28 0.50 7.37
CA LEU A 115 6.02 1.80 7.95
C LEU A 115 6.97 2.85 7.36
N LEU A 116 6.46 4.05 7.18
CA LEU A 116 7.24 5.25 6.90
C LEU A 116 7.51 5.93 8.24
N VAL A 117 8.74 5.80 8.71
CA VAL A 117 9.17 6.29 10.03
C VAL A 117 10.02 7.55 9.83
N ALA A 118 9.54 8.67 10.39
CA ALA A 118 10.28 9.94 10.41
C ALA A 118 11.50 9.84 11.34
N GLU A 119 12.43 10.79 11.24
CA GLU A 119 13.69 10.83 11.99
C GLU A 119 13.48 10.79 13.51
N GLY A 120 12.36 11.36 14.00
CA GLY A 120 11.95 11.30 15.42
C GLY A 120 11.27 9.99 15.85
N GLY A 121 11.19 8.96 15.01
CA GLY A 121 10.53 7.69 15.32
C GLY A 121 9.02 7.69 15.11
N GLU A 122 8.44 8.80 14.65
CA GLU A 122 7.03 8.92 14.37
C GLU A 122 6.67 8.18 13.07
N VAL A 123 5.54 7.45 13.08
CA VAL A 123 4.97 6.86 11.86
C VAL A 123 4.16 7.92 11.11
N VAL A 124 4.56 8.21 9.88
CA VAL A 124 3.87 9.17 8.99
C VAL A 124 3.16 8.50 7.82
N GLY A 125 3.28 7.19 7.70
CA GLY A 125 2.58 6.41 6.70
C GLY A 125 2.84 4.92 6.84
N ARG A 126 2.09 4.13 6.07
CA ARG A 126 2.31 2.69 5.94
C ARG A 126 1.99 2.23 4.53
N VAL A 127 2.72 1.22 4.05
CA VAL A 127 2.49 0.54 2.78
C VAL A 127 2.55 -0.95 3.04
N ASN A 128 1.47 -1.65 2.75
CA ASN A 128 1.33 -3.07 3.02
C ASN A 128 1.20 -3.85 1.72
N LEU A 129 1.85 -4.99 1.67
CA LEU A 129 1.57 -6.07 0.74
C LEU A 129 0.86 -7.16 1.53
N THR A 130 -0.37 -7.44 1.21
CA THR A 130 -1.20 -8.44 1.89
C THR A 130 -1.65 -9.52 0.93
N GLU A 131 -2.15 -10.64 1.45
CA GLU A 131 -2.62 -11.75 0.63
C GLU A 131 -1.52 -12.24 -0.34
N VAL A 132 -0.31 -12.37 0.18
CA VAL A 132 0.83 -12.88 -0.62
C VAL A 132 0.58 -14.32 -1.00
N ALA A 133 0.44 -14.57 -2.30
CA ALA A 133 0.17 -15.87 -2.84
C ALA A 133 0.50 -15.94 -4.33
N ASP A 134 1.01 -17.07 -4.79
CA ASP A 134 1.26 -17.36 -6.20
C ASP A 134 2.05 -16.24 -6.92
N GLY A 135 3.06 -15.70 -6.23
CA GLY A 135 3.88 -14.60 -6.73
C GLY A 135 3.15 -13.25 -6.82
N SER A 136 2.00 -13.09 -6.19
CA SER A 136 1.18 -11.89 -6.22
C SER A 136 0.85 -11.38 -4.81
N ALA A 137 0.61 -10.07 -4.66
CA ALA A 137 0.12 -9.47 -3.42
C ALA A 137 -0.85 -8.33 -3.69
N GLU A 138 -1.69 -8.01 -2.70
CA GLU A 138 -2.54 -6.81 -2.71
C GLU A 138 -1.79 -5.65 -2.06
N LEU A 139 -1.62 -4.54 -2.78
CA LEU A 139 -1.02 -3.32 -2.29
C LEU A 139 -2.07 -2.42 -1.64
N GLY A 140 -1.81 -2.01 -0.40
CA GLY A 140 -2.57 -0.97 0.29
C GLY A 140 -1.64 0.03 0.99
N TYR A 141 -2.03 1.30 1.07
CA TYR A 141 -1.25 2.31 1.78
C TYR A 141 -2.12 3.40 2.41
N ARG A 142 -1.55 4.06 3.42
CA ARG A 142 -2.11 5.25 4.09
C ARG A 142 -0.98 6.19 4.45
N ILE A 143 -1.21 7.50 4.27
CA ILE A 143 -0.28 8.56 4.65
C ILE A 143 -0.98 9.48 5.64
N ALA A 144 -0.29 9.89 6.70
CA ALA A 144 -0.80 10.85 7.67
C ALA A 144 -1.25 12.15 6.97
N GLN A 145 -2.31 12.77 7.48
CA GLN A 145 -2.85 14.01 6.93
C GLN A 145 -1.78 15.09 6.77
N LYS A 146 -0.93 15.26 7.79
CA LYS A 146 0.17 16.25 7.78
C LYS A 146 1.26 16.00 6.74
N ALA A 147 1.39 14.75 6.26
CA ALA A 147 2.37 14.34 5.25
C ALA A 147 1.74 14.12 3.86
N ALA A 148 0.43 14.34 3.73
CA ALA A 148 -0.28 14.19 2.47
C ALA A 148 0.09 15.29 1.46
N GLY A 149 -0.05 14.99 0.16
CA GLY A 149 0.21 15.97 -0.92
C GLY A 149 1.68 16.26 -1.20
N GLN A 150 2.63 15.60 -0.52
CA GLN A 150 4.08 15.84 -0.66
C GLN A 150 4.78 14.78 -1.52
N GLY A 151 4.04 13.96 -2.26
CA GLY A 151 4.61 12.89 -3.09
C GLY A 151 5.04 11.63 -2.32
N LEU A 152 4.89 11.62 -0.99
CA LEU A 152 5.36 10.55 -0.12
C LEU A 152 4.73 9.20 -0.46
N ALA A 153 3.42 9.16 -0.76
CA ALA A 153 2.75 7.93 -1.18
C ALA A 153 3.37 7.35 -2.47
N THR A 154 3.63 8.21 -3.46
CA THR A 154 4.23 7.79 -4.73
C THR A 154 5.63 7.20 -4.51
N ALA A 155 6.47 7.88 -3.73
CA ALA A 155 7.82 7.41 -3.43
C ALA A 155 7.81 6.10 -2.62
N ALA A 156 6.93 5.98 -1.64
CA ALA A 156 6.83 4.79 -0.81
C ALA A 156 6.33 3.56 -1.61
N VAL A 157 5.33 3.75 -2.47
CA VAL A 157 4.84 2.69 -3.36
C VAL A 157 5.92 2.27 -4.36
N CYS A 158 6.68 3.22 -4.92
CA CYS A 158 7.83 2.92 -5.78
C CYS A 158 8.82 1.99 -5.06
N LYS A 159 9.20 2.34 -3.83
CA LYS A 159 10.17 1.56 -3.06
C LYS A 159 9.65 0.18 -2.66
N VAL A 160 8.38 0.08 -2.27
CA VAL A 160 7.77 -1.23 -1.94
C VAL A 160 7.64 -2.11 -3.19
N ARG A 161 7.41 -1.54 -4.38
CA ARG A 161 7.47 -2.31 -5.64
C ARG A 161 8.86 -2.92 -5.89
N GLU A 162 9.93 -2.15 -5.63
CA GLU A 162 11.29 -2.69 -5.73
C GLU A 162 11.46 -3.87 -4.77
N PHE A 163 11.10 -3.72 -3.49
CA PHE A 163 11.17 -4.82 -2.52
C PHE A 163 10.31 -6.02 -2.92
N ALA A 164 9.12 -5.77 -3.46
CA ALA A 164 8.24 -6.82 -3.94
C ALA A 164 8.94 -7.69 -4.99
N ALA A 165 9.63 -7.08 -5.94
CA ALA A 165 10.34 -7.80 -7.00
C ALA A 165 11.63 -8.46 -6.48
N THR A 166 12.46 -7.74 -5.73
CA THR A 166 13.83 -8.19 -5.40
C THR A 166 13.89 -9.04 -4.14
N GLU A 167 13.21 -8.61 -3.07
CA GLU A 167 13.28 -9.25 -1.76
C GLU A 167 12.21 -10.34 -1.60
N TYR A 168 10.97 -10.02 -2.01
CA TYR A 168 9.83 -10.92 -1.82
C TYR A 168 9.56 -11.81 -3.03
N ARG A 169 10.29 -11.59 -4.14
CA ARG A 169 10.22 -12.39 -5.37
C ARG A 169 8.80 -12.49 -5.93
N LEU A 170 8.04 -11.42 -5.79
CA LEU A 170 6.71 -11.32 -6.36
C LEU A 170 6.82 -10.93 -7.85
N SER A 171 5.93 -11.45 -8.66
CA SER A 171 5.81 -11.12 -10.08
C SER A 171 4.71 -10.10 -10.37
N ARG A 172 3.78 -9.88 -9.42
CA ARG A 172 2.61 -9.04 -9.62
C ARG A 172 2.15 -8.36 -8.35
N LEU A 173 1.72 -7.11 -8.47
CA LEU A 173 0.94 -6.41 -7.45
C LEU A 173 -0.45 -6.07 -7.97
N ARG A 174 -1.44 -6.19 -7.10
CA ARG A 174 -2.82 -5.78 -7.31
C ARG A 174 -3.15 -4.63 -6.36
N ALA A 175 -4.08 -3.77 -6.75
CA ALA A 175 -4.62 -2.74 -5.86
C ALA A 175 -6.08 -2.46 -6.24
N ARG A 176 -6.89 -2.00 -5.27
CA ARG A 176 -8.28 -1.61 -5.49
C ARG A 176 -8.50 -0.20 -4.94
N VAL A 177 -9.10 0.65 -5.75
CA VAL A 177 -9.32 2.06 -5.41
C VAL A 177 -10.73 2.46 -5.78
N THR A 178 -11.44 3.11 -4.87
CA THR A 178 -12.77 3.66 -5.13
C THR A 178 -12.68 4.83 -6.14
N GLN A 179 -13.69 5.01 -6.96
CA GLN A 179 -13.68 6.05 -8.00
C GLN A 179 -13.61 7.48 -7.44
N ASP A 180 -14.09 7.68 -6.23
CA ASP A 180 -14.05 8.95 -5.50
C ASP A 180 -12.68 9.27 -4.88
N ASN A 181 -11.64 8.44 -5.12
CA ASN A 181 -10.27 8.68 -4.65
C ASN A 181 -9.28 8.89 -5.81
N PRO A 182 -9.34 10.06 -6.51
CA PRO A 182 -8.45 10.34 -7.64
C PRO A 182 -6.98 10.47 -7.21
N ALA A 183 -6.70 10.84 -5.97
CA ALA A 183 -5.33 10.94 -5.45
C ALA A 183 -4.65 9.57 -5.43
N SER A 184 -5.34 8.55 -4.93
CA SER A 184 -4.82 7.18 -4.91
C SER A 184 -4.62 6.62 -6.31
N ARG A 185 -5.55 6.90 -7.23
CA ARG A 185 -5.42 6.49 -8.64
C ARG A 185 -4.15 7.05 -9.28
N LYS A 186 -3.89 8.36 -9.10
CA LYS A 186 -2.66 8.99 -9.61
C LYS A 186 -1.38 8.36 -9.04
N VAL A 187 -1.37 8.01 -7.76
CA VAL A 187 -0.22 7.32 -7.13
C VAL A 187 0.04 5.98 -7.81
N LEU A 188 -1.01 5.19 -8.05
CA LEU A 188 -0.87 3.88 -8.72
C LEU A 188 -0.40 4.04 -10.17
N GLU A 189 -1.03 4.92 -10.93
CA GLU A 189 -0.69 5.19 -12.34
C GLU A 189 0.76 5.65 -12.50
N HIS A 190 1.24 6.56 -11.61
CA HIS A 190 2.64 6.98 -11.58
C HIS A 190 3.62 5.83 -11.27
N ASN A 191 3.16 4.82 -10.58
CA ASN A 191 3.94 3.64 -10.25
C ASN A 191 3.75 2.49 -11.25
N GLY A 192 3.19 2.75 -12.43
CA GLY A 192 3.07 1.78 -13.51
C GLY A 192 1.96 0.76 -13.31
N PHE A 193 1.03 1.01 -12.39
CA PHE A 193 -0.17 0.20 -12.30
C PHE A 193 -1.14 0.55 -13.44
N VAL A 194 -1.67 -0.47 -14.08
CA VAL A 194 -2.65 -0.34 -15.16
C VAL A 194 -4.04 -0.64 -14.60
N ALA A 195 -5.00 0.21 -14.94
CA ALA A 195 -6.40 0.02 -14.57
C ALA A 195 -6.97 -1.23 -15.24
N GLY A 196 -7.66 -2.04 -14.45
CA GLY A 196 -8.39 -3.23 -14.88
C GLY A 196 -9.91 -3.00 -14.90
N GLY A 197 -10.65 -4.00 -14.47
CA GLY A 197 -12.11 -3.95 -14.42
C GLY A 197 -12.69 -3.13 -13.28
N SER A 198 -13.95 -2.73 -13.41
CA SER A 198 -14.74 -2.14 -12.33
C SER A 198 -15.22 -3.21 -11.37
N LEU A 199 -15.31 -2.85 -10.09
CA LEU A 199 -15.81 -3.70 -9.01
C LEU A 199 -16.53 -2.86 -7.95
N THR A 200 -17.16 -3.52 -7.00
CA THR A 200 -17.75 -2.86 -5.83
C THR A 200 -16.86 -3.11 -4.62
N LEU A 201 -16.43 -2.05 -3.93
CA LEU A 201 -15.65 -2.09 -2.71
C LEU A 201 -16.41 -1.35 -1.60
N ASN A 202 -16.83 -2.06 -0.56
CA ASN A 202 -17.62 -1.49 0.55
C ASN A 202 -18.86 -0.70 0.07
N GLY A 203 -19.59 -1.21 -0.91
CA GLY A 203 -20.78 -0.57 -1.47
C GLY A 203 -20.49 0.62 -2.41
N LYS A 204 -19.23 0.95 -2.67
CA LYS A 204 -18.82 2.01 -3.60
C LYS A 204 -18.26 1.42 -4.88
N LEU A 205 -18.47 2.14 -5.99
CA LEU A 205 -17.86 1.80 -7.25
C LEU A 205 -16.33 2.00 -7.17
N ALA A 206 -15.58 0.99 -7.57
CA ALA A 206 -14.13 0.95 -7.50
C ALA A 206 -13.52 0.40 -8.79
N MET A 207 -12.22 0.55 -8.94
CA MET A 207 -11.42 -0.01 -10.02
C MET A 207 -10.31 -0.88 -9.45
N SER A 208 -10.07 -2.00 -10.11
CA SER A 208 -8.86 -2.81 -9.89
C SER A 208 -7.69 -2.21 -10.67
N TYR A 209 -6.50 -2.42 -10.12
CA TYR A 209 -5.22 -2.04 -10.73
C TYR A 209 -4.26 -3.21 -10.64
N ILE A 210 -3.44 -3.39 -11.66
CA ILE A 210 -2.42 -4.46 -11.72
C ILE A 210 -1.10 -3.82 -12.13
N CYS A 211 -0.01 -4.25 -11.48
CA CYS A 211 1.36 -3.94 -11.87
C CYS A 211 2.15 -5.25 -11.97
N GLU A 212 2.61 -5.59 -13.17
CA GLU A 212 3.56 -6.67 -13.37
C GLU A 212 4.95 -6.20 -12.92
N LEU A 213 5.61 -7.01 -12.11
CA LEU A 213 6.95 -6.76 -11.58
C LEU A 213 7.97 -7.48 -12.48
N ARG A 214 9.07 -6.83 -12.75
CA ARG A 214 10.16 -7.35 -13.60
C ARG A 214 11.42 -7.51 -12.79
#